data_52b8c46f3e5c05ba8c7b835fecc57824
#
_entry.id   52b8c46f3e5c05ba8c7b835fecc57824
#
_cell.length_a   1.000
_cell.length_b   1.000
_cell.length_c   1.000
_cell.angle_alpha   90.00
_cell.angle_beta   90.00
_cell.angle_gamma   90.00
#
_symmetry.space_group_name_H-M   'P 1'
#
loop_
_entity.id
_entity.type
_entity.pdbx_description
1 polymer ?
#
loop_
_entity_poly.entity_id
_entity_poly.type
_entity_poly.pdbx_seq_one_letter_code
_entity_poly.pdbx_strand_id
1 'polypeptide(L)'
;MTDRPNPVGPQPGDNRALLSVATQFFVNGLVVASFVPRLPAIRDRADISTATLGALLAIGSAAGLLGSLAVGRLIERFGTRRVLISGALTLVASLAAVGLATTPLILLLALMGLSSMDVLVDSAMNSQGSWISGRRAVPVMNRLHGLWSLGTVAGGLIAAQAAAAGVPLRTHLLIASAVFFAVVVFVGRGLLTTDEFVNGGIDDADLSSRPGRPGRRYPLALLGLAGGCSIAMEMTSSDWAAFRLSDDFGAAAGAAGMAYVAFTIGMTSGRFGGDWVIVRFGSHRVFNIAISMTVF
;
A
#
# COMPACT_ATOMS: atom_id res chain seq x y z
N MET A 1 -35.68 5.14 -26.21
CA MET A 1 -34.85 3.95 -26.39
C MET A 1 -33.42 4.46 -26.56
N THR A 2 -32.69 4.66 -25.48
CA THR A 2 -31.32 5.18 -25.52
C THR A 2 -30.42 3.96 -25.69
N ASP A 3 -29.77 3.93 -26.84
CA ASP A 3 -28.76 2.96 -27.20
C ASP A 3 -27.62 3.04 -26.19
N ARG A 4 -27.60 2.16 -25.18
CA ARG A 4 -26.47 2.04 -24.28
C ARG A 4 -25.36 1.37 -25.09
N PRO A 5 -24.18 1.99 -25.22
CA PRO A 5 -23.09 1.34 -25.89
C PRO A 5 -22.84 -0.01 -25.20
N ASN A 6 -22.85 -1.05 -26.02
CA ASN A 6 -22.59 -2.42 -25.59
C ASN A 6 -21.26 -2.47 -24.81
N PRO A 7 -21.16 -3.09 -23.63
CA PRO A 7 -19.91 -3.19 -22.94
C PRO A 7 -18.87 -3.81 -23.88
N VAL A 8 -17.83 -3.06 -24.15
CA VAL A 8 -16.73 -3.50 -25.01
C VAL A 8 -16.11 -4.69 -24.32
N GLY A 9 -16.26 -5.89 -24.89
CA GLY A 9 -15.68 -7.12 -24.35
C GLY A 9 -14.15 -7.03 -24.20
N PRO A 10 -13.48 -8.00 -23.58
CA PRO A 10 -12.04 -7.97 -23.34
C PRO A 10 -11.26 -7.63 -24.60
N GLN A 11 -10.45 -6.57 -24.53
CA GLN A 11 -9.66 -6.12 -25.69
C GLN A 11 -8.30 -6.82 -25.74
N PRO A 12 -7.66 -6.95 -26.93
CA PRO A 12 -6.28 -7.35 -27.02
C PRO A 12 -5.40 -6.44 -26.14
N GLY A 13 -4.63 -7.02 -25.24
CA GLY A 13 -3.79 -6.26 -24.30
C GLY A 13 -4.32 -6.17 -22.88
N ASP A 14 -5.61 -6.37 -22.62
CA ASP A 14 -6.19 -6.31 -21.27
C ASP A 14 -5.59 -7.33 -20.30
N ASN A 15 -5.19 -8.51 -20.77
CA ASN A 15 -4.51 -9.50 -19.95
C ASN A 15 -3.10 -9.03 -19.57
N ARG A 16 -2.38 -8.37 -20.49
CA ARG A 16 -1.05 -7.80 -20.22
C ARG A 16 -1.17 -6.65 -19.23
N ALA A 17 -2.14 -5.77 -19.41
CA ALA A 17 -2.39 -4.67 -18.49
C ALA A 17 -2.77 -5.18 -17.08
N LEU A 18 -3.66 -6.17 -16.99
CA LEU A 18 -4.03 -6.80 -15.74
C LEU A 18 -2.82 -7.43 -15.03
N LEU A 19 -1.99 -8.18 -15.77
CA LEU A 19 -0.78 -8.78 -15.19
C LEU A 19 0.18 -7.69 -14.69
N SER A 20 0.34 -6.61 -15.44
CA SER A 20 1.21 -5.49 -15.07
C SER A 20 0.72 -4.79 -13.79
N VAL A 21 -0.56 -4.48 -13.71
CA VAL A 21 -1.15 -3.86 -12.51
C VAL A 21 -1.10 -4.83 -11.33
N ALA A 22 -1.42 -6.11 -11.54
CA ALA A 22 -1.36 -7.15 -10.51
C ALA A 22 0.05 -7.29 -9.92
N THR A 23 1.08 -7.30 -10.77
CA THR A 23 2.48 -7.33 -10.33
C THR A 23 2.84 -6.04 -9.58
N GLN A 24 2.34 -4.87 -10.01
CA GLN A 24 2.59 -3.60 -9.32
C GLN A 24 1.98 -3.61 -7.90
N PHE A 25 0.75 -4.10 -7.72
CA PHE A 25 0.15 -4.27 -6.39
C PHE A 25 0.99 -5.18 -5.49
N PHE A 26 1.44 -6.32 -6.02
CA PHE A 26 2.29 -7.24 -5.27
C PHE A 26 3.63 -6.61 -4.88
N VAL A 27 4.30 -5.92 -5.82
CA VAL A 27 5.58 -5.23 -5.56
C VAL A 27 5.41 -4.09 -4.55
N ASN A 28 4.31 -3.32 -4.63
CA ASN A 28 4.07 -2.26 -3.66
C ASN A 28 3.95 -2.83 -2.24
N GLY A 29 3.24 -3.96 -2.05
CA GLY A 29 3.22 -4.68 -0.77
C GLY A 29 4.60 -5.16 -0.31
N LEU A 30 5.43 -5.67 -1.23
CA LEU A 30 6.81 -6.05 -0.94
C LEU A 30 7.66 -4.87 -0.46
N VAL A 31 7.50 -3.68 -1.08
CA VAL A 31 8.27 -2.47 -0.71
C VAL A 31 8.01 -2.11 0.75
N VAL A 32 6.75 -1.98 1.15
CA VAL A 32 6.37 -1.66 2.54
C VAL A 32 6.91 -2.70 3.51
N ALA A 33 6.71 -3.98 3.20
CA ALA A 33 7.13 -5.08 4.08
C ALA A 33 8.65 -5.34 4.10
N SER A 34 9.42 -4.74 3.20
CA SER A 34 10.89 -4.87 3.20
C SER A 34 11.55 -4.11 4.35
N PHE A 35 10.98 -2.99 4.81
CA PHE A 35 11.62 -2.17 5.84
C PHE A 35 10.91 -2.22 7.20
N VAL A 36 9.57 -2.38 7.24
CA VAL A 36 8.82 -2.34 8.51
C VAL A 36 9.30 -3.39 9.53
N PRO A 37 9.50 -4.68 9.19
CA PRO A 37 10.06 -5.66 10.14
C PRO A 37 11.49 -5.34 10.58
N ARG A 38 12.18 -4.44 9.87
CA ARG A 38 13.56 -4.03 10.12
C ARG A 38 13.67 -2.67 10.83
N LEU A 39 12.56 -2.07 11.28
CA LEU A 39 12.54 -0.78 11.96
C LEU A 39 13.49 -0.71 13.18
N PRO A 40 13.62 -1.76 14.03
CA PRO A 40 14.65 -1.74 15.09
C PRO A 40 16.07 -1.57 14.54
N ALA A 41 16.42 -2.30 13.47
CA ALA A 41 17.74 -2.18 12.84
C ALA A 41 17.94 -0.81 12.13
N ILE A 42 16.88 -0.17 11.67
CA ILE A 42 16.91 1.20 11.11
C ILE A 42 17.19 2.20 12.23
N ARG A 43 16.50 2.08 13.37
CA ARG A 43 16.74 2.89 14.58
C ARG A 43 18.21 2.84 15.02
N ASP A 44 18.69 1.62 15.19
CA ASP A 44 20.06 1.35 15.69
C ASP A 44 21.11 1.88 14.71
N ARG A 45 20.88 1.70 13.40
CA ARG A 45 21.80 2.22 12.37
C ARG A 45 21.86 3.74 12.31
N ALA A 46 20.74 4.43 12.54
CA ALA A 46 20.67 5.89 12.55
C ALA A 46 21.10 6.50 13.90
N ASP A 47 21.41 5.65 14.89
CA ASP A 47 21.78 6.01 16.27
C ASP A 47 20.77 6.98 16.91
N ILE A 48 19.49 6.60 16.87
CA ILE A 48 18.38 7.41 17.39
C ILE A 48 17.56 6.63 18.42
N SER A 49 16.81 7.36 19.24
CA SER A 49 15.86 6.75 20.16
C SER A 49 14.60 6.24 19.41
N THR A 50 13.89 5.30 20.03
CA THR A 50 12.59 4.81 19.54
C THR A 50 11.57 5.96 19.41
N ALA A 51 11.56 6.91 20.35
CA ALA A 51 10.73 8.11 20.28
C ALA A 51 11.06 9.00 19.08
N THR A 52 12.36 9.18 18.79
CA THR A 52 12.81 9.94 17.61
C THR A 52 12.36 9.23 16.32
N LEU A 53 12.53 7.91 16.23
CA LEU A 53 12.06 7.16 15.06
C LEU A 53 10.54 7.33 14.88
N GLY A 54 9.76 7.23 15.98
CA GLY A 54 8.31 7.45 15.93
C GLY A 54 7.95 8.85 15.40
N ALA A 55 8.65 9.89 15.82
CA ALA A 55 8.47 11.24 15.28
C ALA A 55 8.80 11.30 13.78
N LEU A 56 9.88 10.68 13.33
CA LEU A 56 10.26 10.65 11.92
C LEU A 56 9.22 9.90 11.06
N LEU A 57 8.69 8.78 11.54
CA LEU A 57 7.60 8.04 10.88
C LEU A 57 6.33 8.88 10.78
N ALA A 58 5.96 9.58 11.87
CA ALA A 58 4.78 10.46 11.87
C ALA A 58 4.92 11.63 10.90
N ILE A 59 6.10 12.29 10.85
CA ILE A 59 6.38 13.37 9.89
C ILE A 59 6.37 12.80 8.45
N GLY A 60 6.95 11.64 8.23
CA GLY A 60 6.91 10.94 6.95
C GLY A 60 5.47 10.69 6.48
N SER A 61 4.62 10.16 7.36
CA SER A 61 3.19 9.93 7.08
C SER A 61 2.43 11.22 6.77
N ALA A 62 2.73 12.31 7.50
CA ALA A 62 2.16 13.63 7.22
C ALA A 62 2.56 14.15 5.82
N ALA A 63 3.80 13.90 5.39
CA ALA A 63 4.25 14.23 4.03
C ALA A 63 3.46 13.45 2.96
N GLY A 64 3.12 12.18 3.22
CA GLY A 64 2.22 11.39 2.36
C GLY A 64 0.83 12.02 2.23
N LEU A 65 0.23 12.45 3.33
CA LEU A 65 -1.05 13.15 3.32
C LEU A 65 -1.01 14.44 2.51
N LEU A 66 0.06 15.25 2.66
CA LEU A 66 0.24 16.46 1.85
C LEU A 66 0.45 16.12 0.37
N GLY A 67 1.21 15.06 0.08
CA GLY A 67 1.42 14.55 -1.28
C GLY A 67 0.11 14.16 -1.97
N SER A 68 -0.86 13.64 -1.22
CA SER A 68 -2.17 13.22 -1.75
C SER A 68 -2.93 14.35 -2.45
N LEU A 69 -2.72 15.61 -2.02
CA LEU A 69 -3.35 16.79 -2.61
C LEU A 69 -2.90 17.07 -4.06
N ALA A 70 -1.73 16.56 -4.44
CA ALA A 70 -1.18 16.75 -5.78
C ALA A 70 -1.53 15.60 -6.75
N VAL A 71 -1.98 14.45 -6.25
CA VAL A 71 -2.17 13.22 -7.01
C VAL A 71 -3.10 13.41 -8.20
N GLY A 72 -4.29 13.99 -7.98
CA GLY A 72 -5.28 14.22 -9.05
C GLY A 72 -4.68 15.05 -10.18
N ARG A 73 -4.06 16.21 -9.86
CA ARG A 73 -3.43 17.10 -10.85
C ARG A 73 -2.30 16.42 -11.62
N LEU A 74 -1.51 15.59 -10.95
CA LEU A 74 -0.42 14.85 -11.58
C LEU A 74 -0.95 13.80 -12.56
N ILE A 75 -1.99 13.05 -12.16
CA ILE A 75 -2.64 12.06 -13.02
C ILE A 75 -3.29 12.72 -14.23
N GLU A 76 -4.03 13.81 -14.03
CA GLU A 76 -4.65 14.59 -15.13
C GLU A 76 -3.60 15.12 -16.11
N ARG A 77 -2.48 15.65 -15.61
CA ARG A 77 -1.44 16.26 -16.44
C ARG A 77 -0.57 15.26 -17.19
N PHE A 78 -0.18 14.16 -16.55
CA PHE A 78 0.84 13.24 -17.06
C PHE A 78 0.29 11.86 -17.42
N GLY A 79 -0.95 11.57 -17.05
CA GLY A 79 -1.57 10.25 -17.19
C GLY A 79 -1.12 9.24 -16.13
N THR A 80 -1.99 8.28 -15.81
CA THR A 80 -1.77 7.28 -14.75
C THR A 80 -0.51 6.45 -14.98
N ARG A 81 -0.22 6.05 -16.21
CA ARG A 81 0.96 5.21 -16.53
C ARG A 81 2.28 5.89 -16.17
N ARG A 82 2.46 7.16 -16.58
CA ARG A 82 3.70 7.90 -16.30
C ARG A 82 3.83 8.17 -14.80
N VAL A 83 2.72 8.58 -14.16
CA VAL A 83 2.68 8.84 -12.72
C VAL A 83 3.01 7.56 -11.93
N LEU A 84 2.43 6.42 -12.29
CA LEU A 84 2.67 5.15 -11.64
C LEU A 84 4.14 4.72 -11.78
N ILE A 85 4.71 4.76 -12.98
CA ILE A 85 6.10 4.34 -13.21
C ILE A 85 7.07 5.27 -12.48
N SER A 86 6.95 6.59 -12.66
CA SER A 86 7.87 7.55 -12.02
C SER A 86 7.73 7.52 -10.49
N GLY A 87 6.50 7.44 -9.98
CA GLY A 87 6.23 7.30 -8.55
C GLY A 87 6.84 6.02 -7.98
N ALA A 88 6.62 4.87 -8.63
CA ALA A 88 7.15 3.59 -8.18
C ALA A 88 8.70 3.54 -8.22
N LEU A 89 9.33 4.12 -9.25
CA LEU A 89 10.80 4.21 -9.30
C LEU A 89 11.35 5.10 -8.19
N THR A 90 10.69 6.22 -7.90
CA THR A 90 11.09 7.12 -6.80
C THR A 90 10.81 6.47 -5.43
N LEU A 91 9.71 5.73 -5.28
CA LEU A 91 9.40 4.93 -4.09
C LEU A 91 10.53 3.93 -3.80
N VAL A 92 10.95 3.19 -4.80
CA VAL A 92 12.04 2.21 -4.71
C VAL A 92 13.39 2.89 -4.40
N ALA A 93 13.65 4.06 -5.00
CA ALA A 93 14.85 4.85 -4.67
C ALA A 93 14.82 5.35 -3.21
N SER A 94 13.63 5.71 -2.70
CA SER A 94 13.45 6.09 -1.29
C SER A 94 13.67 4.89 -0.35
N LEU A 95 13.27 3.68 -0.74
CA LEU A 95 13.59 2.45 0.00
C LEU A 95 15.12 2.22 0.07
N ALA A 96 15.82 2.39 -1.04
CA ALA A 96 17.29 2.32 -1.06
C ALA A 96 17.91 3.38 -0.14
N ALA A 97 17.37 4.60 -0.13
CA ALA A 97 17.82 5.69 0.74
C ALA A 97 17.63 5.36 2.23
N VAL A 98 16.54 4.68 2.62
CA VAL A 98 16.38 4.15 3.99
C VAL A 98 17.52 3.18 4.34
N GLY A 99 17.87 2.27 3.43
CA GLY A 99 18.99 1.34 3.63
C GLY A 99 20.36 2.02 3.75
N LEU A 100 20.51 3.22 3.18
CA LEU A 100 21.73 4.02 3.22
C LEU A 100 21.75 5.04 4.36
N ALA A 101 20.61 5.33 4.99
CA ALA A 101 20.48 6.34 6.01
C ALA A 101 21.35 6.03 7.25
N THR A 102 22.21 6.97 7.60
CA THR A 102 23.08 6.94 8.80
C THR A 102 22.86 8.13 9.70
N THR A 103 21.97 9.05 9.32
CA THR A 103 21.63 10.24 10.10
C THR A 103 20.11 10.41 10.14
N PRO A 104 19.57 11.05 11.19
CA PRO A 104 18.13 11.30 11.30
C PRO A 104 17.56 12.10 10.11
N LEU A 105 18.33 13.06 9.57
CA LEU A 105 17.88 13.88 8.45
C LEU A 105 17.73 13.05 7.15
N ILE A 106 18.73 12.23 6.83
CA ILE A 106 18.64 11.36 5.63
C ILE A 106 17.49 10.37 5.77
N LEU A 107 17.32 9.80 6.96
CA LEU A 107 16.21 8.90 7.25
C LEU A 107 14.86 9.61 7.09
N LEU A 108 14.71 10.83 7.64
CA LEU A 108 13.50 11.62 7.47
C LEU A 108 13.15 11.86 6.01
N LEU A 109 14.12 12.35 5.22
CA LEU A 109 13.89 12.61 3.78
C LEU A 109 13.51 11.33 3.02
N ALA A 110 14.14 10.20 3.35
CA ALA A 110 13.82 8.91 2.77
C ALA A 110 12.38 8.45 3.15
N LEU A 111 11.98 8.60 4.41
CA LEU A 111 10.63 8.25 4.87
C LEU A 111 9.57 9.18 4.28
N MET A 112 9.83 10.47 4.15
CA MET A 112 8.94 11.41 3.45
C MET A 112 8.78 11.03 1.98
N GLY A 113 9.87 10.66 1.31
CA GLY A 113 9.86 10.17 -0.06
C GLY A 113 9.04 8.87 -0.19
N LEU A 114 9.25 7.90 0.71
CA LEU A 114 8.49 6.66 0.76
C LEU A 114 6.99 6.94 0.87
N SER A 115 6.57 7.68 1.89
CA SER A 115 5.14 7.93 2.14
C SER A 115 4.48 8.73 1.04
N SER A 116 5.14 9.79 0.52
CA SER A 116 4.57 10.62 -0.55
C SER A 116 4.43 9.85 -1.86
N MET A 117 5.42 9.03 -2.19
CA MET A 117 5.40 8.24 -3.41
C MET A 117 4.47 7.04 -3.30
N ASP A 118 4.34 6.44 -2.11
CA ASP A 118 3.40 5.36 -1.88
C ASP A 118 1.95 5.80 -2.13
N VAL A 119 1.53 6.95 -1.61
CA VAL A 119 0.20 7.52 -1.87
C VAL A 119 -0.03 7.79 -3.36
N LEU A 120 1.00 8.29 -4.06
CA LEU A 120 0.94 8.55 -5.50
C LEU A 120 0.81 7.25 -6.30
N VAL A 121 1.62 6.25 -5.98
CA VAL A 121 1.62 4.93 -6.59
C VAL A 121 0.29 4.22 -6.35
N ASP A 122 -0.18 4.22 -5.09
CA ASP A 122 -1.45 3.60 -4.71
C ASP A 122 -2.62 4.18 -5.51
N SER A 123 -2.73 5.50 -5.57
CA SER A 123 -3.78 6.17 -6.34
C SER A 123 -3.72 5.84 -7.82
N ALA A 124 -2.53 5.83 -8.42
CA ALA A 124 -2.35 5.56 -9.84
C ALA A 124 -2.60 4.07 -10.18
N MET A 125 -2.17 3.12 -9.35
CA MET A 125 -2.43 1.70 -9.58
C MET A 125 -3.90 1.33 -9.35
N ASN A 126 -4.58 1.98 -8.39
CA ASN A 126 -6.02 1.82 -8.19
C ASN A 126 -6.82 2.35 -9.40
N SER A 127 -6.41 3.49 -9.97
CA SER A 127 -7.01 4.00 -11.22
C SER A 127 -6.84 3.00 -12.37
N GLN A 128 -5.65 2.46 -12.57
CA GLN A 128 -5.39 1.42 -13.58
C GLN A 128 -6.26 0.18 -13.36
N GLY A 129 -6.37 -0.32 -12.13
CA GLY A 129 -7.19 -1.47 -11.76
C GLY A 129 -8.68 -1.22 -12.00
N SER A 130 -9.16 -0.02 -11.70
CA SER A 130 -10.54 0.40 -11.96
C SER A 130 -10.84 0.42 -13.46
N TRP A 131 -9.93 0.99 -14.27
CA TRP A 131 -10.05 0.99 -15.74
C TRP A 131 -10.12 -0.41 -16.33
N ILE A 132 -9.25 -1.32 -15.86
CA ILE A 132 -9.26 -2.72 -16.30
C ILE A 132 -10.57 -3.42 -15.88
N SER A 133 -11.09 -3.14 -14.67
CA SER A 133 -12.37 -3.66 -14.23
C SER A 133 -13.52 -3.24 -15.16
N GLY A 134 -13.56 -1.96 -15.54
CA GLY A 134 -14.55 -1.41 -16.48
C GLY A 134 -14.47 -2.06 -17.86
N ARG A 135 -13.26 -2.10 -18.45
CA ARG A 135 -13.04 -2.68 -19.79
C ARG A 135 -13.39 -4.16 -19.88
N ARG A 136 -13.12 -4.90 -18.83
CA ARG A 136 -13.40 -6.36 -18.77
C ARG A 136 -14.82 -6.67 -18.32
N ALA A 137 -15.58 -5.69 -17.86
CA ALA A 137 -16.89 -5.86 -17.21
C ALA A 137 -16.85 -6.90 -16.06
N VAL A 138 -15.68 -7.07 -15.40
CA VAL A 138 -15.46 -8.00 -14.29
C VAL A 138 -14.68 -7.27 -13.20
N PRO A 139 -15.17 -7.25 -11.95
CA PRO A 139 -14.47 -6.62 -10.84
C PRO A 139 -13.17 -7.37 -10.56
N VAL A 140 -12.02 -6.63 -10.59
CA VAL A 140 -10.68 -7.19 -10.31
C VAL A 140 -10.04 -6.59 -9.06
N MET A 141 -10.59 -5.51 -8.51
CA MET A 141 -9.98 -4.74 -7.42
C MET A 141 -9.68 -5.59 -6.17
N ASN A 142 -10.63 -6.40 -5.71
CA ASN A 142 -10.40 -7.26 -4.53
C ASN A 142 -9.23 -8.23 -4.73
N ARG A 143 -9.07 -8.76 -5.95
CA ARG A 143 -7.95 -9.66 -6.28
C ARG A 143 -6.62 -8.89 -6.29
N LEU A 144 -6.62 -7.65 -6.79
CA LEU A 144 -5.43 -6.79 -6.80
C LEU A 144 -4.99 -6.44 -5.37
N HIS A 145 -5.93 -6.05 -4.50
CA HIS A 145 -5.62 -5.82 -3.08
C HIS A 145 -5.22 -7.10 -2.34
N GLY A 146 -5.79 -8.26 -2.73
CA GLY A 146 -5.32 -9.56 -2.23
C GLY A 146 -3.85 -9.83 -2.60
N LEU A 147 -3.43 -9.49 -3.81
CA LEU A 147 -2.03 -9.59 -4.23
C LEU A 147 -1.12 -8.63 -3.48
N TRP A 148 -1.59 -7.40 -3.19
CA TRP A 148 -0.86 -6.49 -2.31
C TRP A 148 -0.65 -7.11 -0.92
N SER A 149 -1.70 -7.69 -0.32
CA SER A 149 -1.59 -8.37 0.98
C SER A 149 -0.64 -9.57 0.94
N LEU A 150 -0.65 -10.36 -0.13
CA LEU A 150 0.34 -11.43 -0.34
C LEU A 150 1.75 -10.87 -0.48
N GLY A 151 1.91 -9.72 -1.12
CA GLY A 151 3.17 -8.98 -1.19
C GLY A 151 3.69 -8.58 0.19
N THR A 152 2.82 -8.08 1.07
CA THR A 152 3.23 -7.72 2.46
C THR A 152 3.64 -8.93 3.27
N VAL A 153 2.95 -10.06 3.15
CA VAL A 153 3.36 -11.31 3.82
C VAL A 153 4.70 -11.80 3.28
N ALA A 154 4.86 -11.87 1.95
CA ALA A 154 6.09 -12.35 1.33
C ALA A 154 7.29 -11.44 1.66
N GLY A 155 7.12 -10.11 1.56
CA GLY A 155 8.15 -9.14 1.91
C GLY A 155 8.56 -9.20 3.37
N GLY A 156 7.57 -9.33 4.27
CA GLY A 156 7.81 -9.50 5.71
C GLY A 156 8.61 -10.78 6.02
N LEU A 157 8.24 -11.90 5.40
CA LEU A 157 8.98 -13.16 5.51
C LEU A 157 10.43 -13.02 5.02
N ILE A 158 10.63 -12.42 3.85
CA ILE A 158 11.97 -12.17 3.29
C ILE A 158 12.78 -11.28 4.25
N ALA A 159 12.20 -10.20 4.76
CA ALA A 159 12.86 -9.29 5.68
C ALA A 159 13.23 -9.97 7.01
N ALA A 160 12.33 -10.77 7.60
CA ALA A 160 12.56 -11.51 8.83
C ALA A 160 13.63 -12.58 8.64
N GLN A 161 13.60 -13.34 7.54
CA GLN A 161 14.62 -14.34 7.22
C GLN A 161 15.98 -13.71 6.94
N ALA A 162 16.03 -12.59 6.23
CA ALA A 162 17.27 -11.83 6.02
C ALA A 162 17.86 -11.36 7.35
N ALA A 163 17.01 -10.93 8.31
CA ALA A 163 17.43 -10.57 9.65
C ALA A 163 17.97 -11.79 10.41
N ALA A 164 17.27 -12.92 10.37
CA ALA A 164 17.67 -14.17 11.03
C ALA A 164 19.00 -14.70 10.48
N ALA A 165 19.23 -14.56 9.18
CA ALA A 165 20.49 -14.93 8.51
C ALA A 165 21.63 -13.92 8.74
N GLY A 166 21.43 -12.86 9.52
CA GLY A 166 22.43 -11.83 9.76
C GLY A 166 22.74 -10.94 8.57
N VAL A 167 21.87 -10.91 7.53
CA VAL A 167 22.08 -10.05 6.37
C VAL A 167 21.97 -8.58 6.81
N PRO A 168 23.01 -7.75 6.56
CA PRO A 168 22.98 -6.34 6.93
C PRO A 168 21.78 -5.61 6.32
N LEU A 169 21.16 -4.69 7.07
CA LEU A 169 20.03 -3.88 6.62
C LEU A 169 20.28 -3.23 5.26
N ARG A 170 21.46 -2.60 5.10
CA ARG A 170 21.86 -1.95 3.85
C ARG A 170 21.83 -2.91 2.67
N THR A 171 22.44 -4.08 2.82
CA THR A 171 22.52 -5.09 1.74
C THR A 171 21.11 -5.57 1.36
N HIS A 172 20.28 -5.89 2.36
CA HIS A 172 18.90 -6.32 2.12
C HIS A 172 18.11 -5.27 1.33
N LEU A 173 18.06 -4.01 1.82
CA LEU A 173 17.24 -2.98 1.18
C LEU A 173 17.77 -2.55 -0.18
N LEU A 174 19.08 -2.56 -0.41
CA LEU A 174 19.66 -2.27 -1.74
C LEU A 174 19.36 -3.38 -2.75
N ILE A 175 19.48 -4.65 -2.36
CA ILE A 175 19.13 -5.77 -3.26
C ILE A 175 17.62 -5.74 -3.57
N ALA A 176 16.77 -5.57 -2.55
CA ALA A 176 15.33 -5.44 -2.74
C ALA A 176 14.99 -4.29 -3.69
N SER A 177 15.59 -3.11 -3.48
CA SER A 177 15.39 -1.95 -4.36
C SER A 177 15.86 -2.22 -5.79
N ALA A 178 16.98 -2.85 -6.01
CA ALA A 178 17.46 -3.19 -7.34
C ALA A 178 16.51 -4.15 -8.09
N VAL A 179 16.01 -5.17 -7.39
CA VAL A 179 15.02 -6.11 -7.93
C VAL A 179 13.71 -5.40 -8.26
N PHE A 180 13.18 -4.60 -7.32
CA PHE A 180 11.91 -3.88 -7.53
C PHE A 180 12.04 -2.86 -8.66
N PHE A 181 13.16 -2.16 -8.77
CA PHE A 181 13.43 -1.25 -9.88
C PHE A 181 13.34 -1.97 -11.24
N ALA A 182 13.99 -3.11 -11.37
CA ALA A 182 13.95 -3.91 -12.60
C ALA A 182 12.52 -4.37 -12.93
N VAL A 183 11.76 -4.84 -11.91
CA VAL A 183 10.37 -5.27 -12.09
C VAL A 183 9.48 -4.10 -12.51
N VAL A 184 9.58 -2.93 -11.86
CA VAL A 184 8.78 -1.74 -12.20
C VAL A 184 9.03 -1.28 -13.64
N VAL A 185 10.31 -1.24 -14.08
CA VAL A 185 10.66 -0.89 -15.46
C VAL A 185 10.07 -1.88 -16.47
N PHE A 186 10.12 -3.18 -16.17
CA PHE A 186 9.58 -4.21 -17.04
C PHE A 186 8.04 -4.13 -17.11
N VAL A 187 7.39 -4.09 -15.96
CA VAL A 187 5.94 -4.10 -15.80
C VAL A 187 5.30 -2.83 -16.34
N GLY A 188 5.97 -1.69 -16.19
CA GLY A 188 5.48 -0.40 -16.68
C GLY A 188 5.16 -0.37 -18.18
N ARG A 189 5.78 -1.27 -18.97
CA ARG A 189 5.50 -1.39 -20.41
C ARG A 189 4.12 -1.95 -20.74
N GLY A 190 3.51 -2.65 -19.79
CA GLY A 190 2.18 -3.28 -19.96
C GLY A 190 1.02 -2.46 -19.43
N LEU A 191 1.26 -1.35 -18.72
CA LEU A 191 0.23 -0.49 -18.16
C LEU A 191 -0.54 0.25 -19.27
N LEU A 192 -1.84 0.49 -19.04
CA LEU A 192 -2.69 1.24 -19.97
C LEU A 192 -2.27 2.70 -20.06
N THR A 193 -2.31 3.25 -21.27
CA THR A 193 -2.17 4.69 -21.52
C THR A 193 -3.53 5.38 -21.41
N THR A 194 -3.52 6.71 -21.27
CA THR A 194 -4.75 7.50 -21.22
C THR A 194 -5.55 7.38 -22.52
N ASP A 195 -4.86 7.32 -23.67
CA ASP A 195 -5.51 7.18 -24.98
C ASP A 195 -6.21 5.82 -25.13
N GLU A 196 -5.60 4.75 -24.61
CA GLU A 196 -6.21 3.41 -24.59
C GLU A 196 -7.45 3.35 -23.69
N PHE A 197 -7.50 4.19 -22.65
CA PHE A 197 -8.65 4.32 -21.77
C PHE A 197 -9.80 5.07 -22.47
N VAL A 198 -9.53 6.25 -23.01
CA VAL A 198 -10.55 7.10 -23.69
C VAL A 198 -11.17 6.37 -24.88
N ASN A 199 -10.36 5.67 -25.67
CA ASN A 199 -10.85 4.88 -26.82
C ASN A 199 -11.64 3.62 -26.39
N GLY A 200 -11.57 3.24 -25.12
CA GLY A 200 -12.35 2.12 -24.54
C GLY A 200 -13.78 2.46 -24.17
N GLY A 201 -14.24 3.70 -24.36
CA GLY A 201 -15.66 4.11 -24.23
C GLY A 201 -16.19 4.15 -22.80
N ILE A 202 -15.35 4.29 -21.79
CA ILE A 202 -15.81 4.51 -20.42
C ILE A 202 -15.74 6.01 -20.14
N ASP A 203 -16.89 6.67 -20.23
CA ASP A 203 -17.01 8.05 -19.79
C ASP A 203 -16.92 8.15 -18.28
N ASP A 204 -15.89 8.83 -17.77
CA ASP A 204 -15.75 9.20 -16.34
C ASP A 204 -16.95 10.05 -15.82
N ALA A 205 -17.77 10.56 -16.73
CA ALA A 205 -18.97 11.33 -16.42
C ALA A 205 -20.02 10.56 -15.61
N ASP A 206 -20.05 9.24 -15.70
CA ASP A 206 -21.04 8.40 -14.98
C ASP A 206 -20.68 8.16 -13.49
N LEU A 207 -19.42 8.37 -13.10
CA LEU A 207 -18.98 8.25 -11.69
C LEU A 207 -19.10 9.59 -10.93
N SER A 208 -19.05 10.71 -11.64
CA SER A 208 -19.15 12.06 -11.06
C SER A 208 -20.56 12.63 -11.00
N SER A 209 -21.54 12.03 -11.69
CA SER A 209 -22.87 12.60 -11.91
C SER A 209 -23.94 12.21 -10.90
N ARG A 210 -23.61 11.60 -9.77
CA ARG A 210 -24.56 11.54 -8.66
C ARG A 210 -24.47 12.84 -7.86
N PRO A 211 -25.44 13.77 -8.00
CA PRO A 211 -25.46 14.97 -7.18
C PRO A 211 -25.51 14.53 -5.72
N GLY A 212 -24.40 14.78 -5.01
CA GLY A 212 -24.37 14.59 -3.56
C GLY A 212 -25.51 15.41 -2.95
N ARG A 213 -26.46 14.76 -2.29
CA ARG A 213 -27.46 15.48 -1.51
C ARG A 213 -26.73 16.41 -0.53
N PRO A 214 -26.97 17.72 -0.59
CA PRO A 214 -26.41 18.64 0.40
C PRO A 214 -27.12 18.36 1.72
N GLY A 215 -26.48 17.62 2.59
CA GLY A 215 -27.08 17.33 3.89
C GLY A 215 -26.26 16.37 4.72
N ARG A 216 -25.57 16.92 5.70
CA ARG A 216 -24.84 16.34 6.81
C ARG A 216 -23.34 16.18 6.59
N ARG A 217 -22.62 17.24 6.91
CA ARG A 217 -21.14 17.21 7.06
C ARG A 217 -20.70 16.35 8.26
N TYR A 218 -21.55 16.19 9.25
CA TYR A 218 -21.32 15.40 10.48
C TYR A 218 -21.04 13.89 10.23
N PRO A 219 -21.82 13.16 9.41
CA PRO A 219 -21.53 11.75 9.17
C PRO A 219 -20.23 11.51 8.41
N LEU A 220 -19.83 12.43 7.49
CA LEU A 220 -18.57 12.35 6.77
C LEU A 220 -17.37 12.57 7.71
N ALA A 221 -17.46 13.53 8.62
CA ALA A 221 -16.42 13.77 9.61
C ALA A 221 -16.25 12.58 10.58
N LEU A 222 -17.37 12.00 11.06
CA LEU A 222 -17.33 10.82 11.90
C LEU A 222 -16.78 9.59 11.18
N LEU A 223 -17.14 9.38 9.91
CA LEU A 223 -16.61 8.31 9.09
C LEU A 223 -15.10 8.50 8.86
N GLY A 224 -14.67 9.73 8.57
CA GLY A 224 -13.26 10.08 8.44
C GLY A 224 -12.48 9.84 9.73
N LEU A 225 -13.04 10.22 10.88
CA LEU A 225 -12.43 9.97 12.18
C LEU A 225 -12.34 8.48 12.49
N ALA A 226 -13.40 7.72 12.25
CA ALA A 226 -13.41 6.26 12.46
C ALA A 226 -12.37 5.56 11.55
N GLY A 227 -12.30 5.95 10.28
CA GLY A 227 -11.29 5.47 9.35
C GLY A 227 -9.87 5.83 9.80
N GLY A 228 -9.65 7.07 10.24
CA GLY A 228 -8.36 7.52 10.77
C GLY A 228 -7.94 6.74 12.02
N CYS A 229 -8.85 6.51 12.96
CA CYS A 229 -8.57 5.67 14.14
C CYS A 229 -8.23 4.22 13.74
N SER A 230 -8.95 3.64 12.78
CA SER A 230 -8.69 2.28 12.30
C SER A 230 -7.30 2.17 11.69
N ILE A 231 -6.92 3.12 10.82
CA ILE A 231 -5.58 3.17 10.20
C ILE A 231 -4.51 3.36 11.27
N ALA A 232 -4.73 4.25 12.25
CA ALA A 232 -3.77 4.48 13.33
C ALA A 232 -3.53 3.21 14.15
N MET A 233 -4.58 2.44 14.47
CA MET A 233 -4.46 1.16 15.17
C MET A 233 -3.71 0.12 14.31
N GLU A 234 -4.04 0.02 13.03
CA GLU A 234 -3.36 -0.89 12.09
C GLU A 234 -1.86 -0.55 12.00
N MET A 235 -1.52 0.71 11.77
CA MET A 235 -0.12 1.16 11.67
C MET A 235 0.63 0.99 12.99
N THR A 236 0.01 1.29 14.12
CA THR A 236 0.64 1.08 15.43
C THR A 236 0.97 -0.40 15.64
N SER A 237 0.04 -1.29 15.33
CA SER A 237 0.26 -2.72 15.48
C SER A 237 1.33 -3.26 14.54
N SER A 238 1.36 -2.82 13.27
CA SER A 238 2.33 -3.28 12.29
C SER A 238 3.75 -2.74 12.56
N ASP A 239 3.87 -1.45 12.86
CA ASP A 239 5.17 -0.78 12.94
C ASP A 239 5.88 -1.06 14.26
N TRP A 240 5.12 -1.25 15.36
CA TRP A 240 5.69 -1.39 16.70
C TRP A 240 5.77 -2.84 17.19
N ALA A 241 5.17 -3.81 16.49
CA ALA A 241 5.22 -5.21 16.91
C ALA A 241 6.67 -5.76 17.02
N ALA A 242 7.54 -5.40 16.08
CA ALA A 242 8.94 -5.82 16.10
C ALA A 242 9.71 -5.23 17.30
N PHE A 243 9.44 -3.97 17.66
CA PHE A 243 10.04 -3.32 18.83
C PHE A 243 9.60 -4.00 20.13
N ARG A 244 8.30 -4.31 20.24
CA ARG A 244 7.78 -5.00 21.41
C ARG A 244 8.50 -6.30 21.67
N LEU A 245 8.74 -7.10 20.62
CA LEU A 245 9.47 -8.36 20.77
C LEU A 245 10.97 -8.17 21.02
N SER A 246 11.62 -7.21 20.35
CA SER A 246 13.06 -6.97 20.52
C SER A 246 13.39 -6.32 21.87
N ASP A 247 12.70 -5.22 22.19
CA ASP A 247 13.10 -4.36 23.31
C ASP A 247 12.56 -4.86 24.67
N ASP A 248 11.32 -5.40 24.70
CA ASP A 248 10.70 -5.85 25.95
C ASP A 248 10.98 -7.33 26.25
N PHE A 249 11.13 -8.17 25.22
CA PHE A 249 11.32 -9.60 25.36
C PHE A 249 12.71 -10.11 24.94
N GLY A 250 13.57 -9.23 24.44
CA GLY A 250 14.93 -9.60 24.01
C GLY A 250 14.97 -10.56 22.83
N ALA A 251 13.93 -10.58 21.99
CA ALA A 251 13.85 -11.48 20.86
C ALA A 251 14.91 -11.16 19.79
N ALA A 252 15.50 -12.20 19.22
CA ALA A 252 16.42 -12.04 18.09
C ALA A 252 15.74 -11.35 16.90
N ALA A 253 16.51 -10.62 16.10
CA ALA A 253 16.00 -9.74 15.03
C ALA A 253 15.06 -10.47 14.04
N GLY A 254 15.34 -11.73 13.70
CA GLY A 254 14.46 -12.53 12.86
C GLY A 254 13.11 -12.83 13.51
N ALA A 255 13.12 -13.22 14.80
CA ALA A 255 11.91 -13.49 15.58
C ALA A 255 11.09 -12.21 15.77
N ALA A 256 11.74 -11.09 16.07
CA ALA A 256 11.08 -9.79 16.16
C ALA A 256 10.37 -9.39 14.83
N GLY A 257 11.03 -9.60 13.69
CA GLY A 257 10.43 -9.38 12.38
C GLY A 257 9.22 -10.27 12.06
N MET A 258 9.16 -11.49 12.64
CA MET A 258 8.01 -12.39 12.48
C MET A 258 6.73 -11.86 13.14
N ALA A 259 6.80 -10.90 14.06
CA ALA A 259 5.62 -10.24 14.62
C ALA A 259 4.83 -9.50 13.53
N TYR A 260 5.53 -8.77 12.66
CA TYR A 260 4.91 -8.13 11.50
C TYR A 260 4.27 -9.16 10.55
N VAL A 261 4.96 -10.25 10.28
CA VAL A 261 4.44 -11.33 9.42
C VAL A 261 3.15 -11.93 10.00
N ALA A 262 3.14 -12.24 11.30
CA ALA A 262 1.95 -12.77 11.97
C ALA A 262 0.77 -11.78 11.89
N PHE A 263 1.03 -10.48 12.11
CA PHE A 263 0.04 -9.43 11.97
C PHE A 263 -0.53 -9.39 10.54
N THR A 264 0.34 -9.36 9.52
CA THR A 264 -0.08 -9.27 8.12
C THR A 264 -0.82 -10.52 7.63
N ILE A 265 -0.46 -11.72 8.12
CA ILE A 265 -1.22 -12.95 7.86
C ILE A 265 -2.61 -12.85 8.48
N GLY A 266 -2.72 -12.41 9.74
CA GLY A 266 -4.00 -12.21 10.42
C GLY A 266 -4.90 -11.21 9.66
N MET A 267 -4.34 -10.07 9.27
CA MET A 267 -5.03 -9.05 8.49
C MET A 267 -5.50 -9.59 7.13
N THR A 268 -4.62 -10.28 6.41
CA THR A 268 -4.92 -10.90 5.11
C THR A 268 -6.04 -11.92 5.24
N SER A 269 -5.97 -12.79 6.24
CA SER A 269 -7.00 -13.80 6.54
C SER A 269 -8.34 -13.14 6.87
N GLY A 270 -8.31 -12.06 7.65
CA GLY A 270 -9.50 -11.27 7.99
C GLY A 270 -10.14 -10.62 6.75
N ARG A 271 -9.35 -10.10 5.81
CA ARG A 271 -9.85 -9.51 4.56
C ARG A 271 -10.51 -10.55 3.64
N PHE A 272 -9.91 -11.72 3.48
CA PHE A 272 -10.49 -12.79 2.64
C PHE A 272 -11.67 -13.50 3.32
N GLY A 273 -11.64 -13.68 4.64
CA GLY A 273 -12.70 -14.35 5.41
C GLY A 273 -13.84 -13.44 5.83
N GLY A 274 -13.61 -12.12 5.88
CA GLY A 274 -14.53 -11.14 6.46
C GLY A 274 -15.89 -11.11 5.79
N ASP A 275 -15.92 -11.14 4.46
CA ASP A 275 -17.18 -11.15 3.70
C ASP A 275 -18.05 -12.37 4.06
N TRP A 276 -17.43 -13.56 4.14
CA TRP A 276 -18.14 -14.78 4.55
C TRP A 276 -18.68 -14.67 5.97
N VAL A 277 -17.87 -14.15 6.91
CA VAL A 277 -18.26 -13.96 8.31
C VAL A 277 -19.43 -12.97 8.41
N ILE A 278 -19.36 -11.84 7.68
CA ILE A 278 -20.41 -10.81 7.67
C ILE A 278 -21.71 -11.37 7.09
N VAL A 279 -21.64 -12.11 5.99
CA VAL A 279 -22.83 -12.75 5.39
C VAL A 279 -23.46 -13.77 6.34
N ARG A 280 -22.63 -14.53 7.08
CA ARG A 280 -23.10 -15.60 7.97
C ARG A 280 -23.68 -15.10 9.29
N PHE A 281 -23.08 -14.07 9.89
CA PHE A 281 -23.38 -13.63 11.25
C PHE A 281 -24.01 -12.22 11.33
N GLY A 282 -24.01 -11.49 10.24
CA GLY A 282 -24.49 -10.11 10.15
C GLY A 282 -23.46 -9.07 10.63
N SER A 283 -23.43 -7.92 9.99
CA SER A 283 -22.42 -6.86 10.21
C SER A 283 -22.38 -6.35 11.65
N HIS A 284 -23.55 -6.16 12.30
CA HIS A 284 -23.63 -5.67 13.68
C HIS A 284 -23.00 -6.62 14.71
N ARG A 285 -23.24 -7.94 14.57
CA ARG A 285 -22.65 -8.92 15.49
C ARG A 285 -21.14 -9.01 15.29
N VAL A 286 -20.69 -9.06 14.05
CA VAL A 286 -19.26 -9.11 13.72
C VAL A 286 -18.54 -7.88 14.26
N PHE A 287 -19.11 -6.69 14.07
CA PHE A 287 -18.57 -5.44 14.59
C PHE A 287 -18.47 -5.43 16.13
N ASN A 288 -19.53 -5.84 16.83
CA ASN A 288 -19.54 -5.89 18.29
C ASN A 288 -18.52 -6.88 18.85
N ILE A 289 -18.40 -8.07 18.23
CA ILE A 289 -17.39 -9.07 18.62
C ILE A 289 -15.98 -8.52 18.39
N ALA A 290 -15.72 -7.93 17.22
CA ALA A 290 -14.42 -7.36 16.90
C ALA A 290 -14.01 -6.27 17.91
N ILE A 291 -14.91 -5.34 18.24
CA ILE A 291 -14.64 -4.31 19.26
C ILE A 291 -14.39 -4.96 20.64
N SER A 292 -15.19 -5.95 21.03
CA SER A 292 -14.97 -6.60 22.31
C SER A 292 -13.62 -7.28 22.42
N MET A 293 -13.11 -7.85 21.31
CA MET A 293 -11.77 -8.48 21.25
C MET A 293 -10.62 -7.47 21.26
N THR A 294 -10.86 -6.20 20.98
CA THR A 294 -9.81 -5.15 21.03
C THR A 294 -9.68 -4.50 22.41
N VAL A 295 -10.62 -4.75 23.31
CA VAL A 295 -10.64 -4.18 24.68
C VAL A 295 -9.96 -5.10 25.69
N PHE A 296 -9.77 -6.37 25.36
CA PHE A 296 -9.09 -7.38 26.17
C PHE A 296 -7.76 -7.78 25.54
#